data_53ea57efb8b2f452bf47c7ac6f2d5307
#
_entry.id   53ea57efb8b2f452bf47c7ac6f2d5307
#
_cell.length_a   1.000
_cell.length_b   1.000
_cell.length_c   1.000
_cell.angle_alpha   90.00
_cell.angle_beta   90.00
_cell.angle_gamma   90.00
#
_symmetry.space_group_name_H-M   'P 1'
#
loop_
_entity.id
_entity.type
_entity.pdbx_description
1 polymer ?
#
loop_
_entity_poly.entity_id
_entity_poly.type
_entity_poly.pdbx_seq_one_letter_code
_entity_poly.pdbx_strand_id
1 'polypeptide(L)'
;MIDLTPFILSFKLAFIVTVILLVVSIPYAYFLSNTKSKIKPFLEAITALPIVLPPSVLGFYLLIILSPNFFIGKIFYDLFDIKLVFSFEGLVVASCIYSFPFMVQPIQNGFESIPKSIIEASYVSGKGKLTTLFKVILPNMKSFLLTAIVITFAHTIGEFGVVLMVGGSIPGKTEVASVAIYDYVEMLDYKKAHIYSAIMLIISFIVLFIVYYINHKNKRRLNVY
;
A
#
# COMPACT_ATOMS: atom_id res chain seq x y z
N MET A 1 4.91 -26.04 -18.13
CA MET A 1 3.92 -25.84 -17.05
C MET A 1 4.05 -24.39 -16.63
N ILE A 2 2.94 -23.69 -16.37
CA ILE A 2 2.99 -22.28 -15.89
C ILE A 2 3.23 -22.36 -14.37
N ASP A 3 4.27 -21.68 -13.89
CA ASP A 3 4.51 -21.54 -12.45
C ASP A 3 3.62 -20.41 -11.90
N LEU A 4 2.77 -20.71 -10.93
CA LEU A 4 1.88 -19.76 -10.29
C LEU A 4 2.49 -19.11 -9.05
N THR A 5 3.69 -19.54 -8.64
CA THR A 5 4.38 -19.04 -7.43
C THR A 5 4.56 -17.52 -7.46
N PRO A 6 4.99 -16.87 -8.58
CA PRO A 6 5.15 -15.42 -8.63
C PRO A 6 3.83 -14.66 -8.39
N PHE A 7 2.70 -15.20 -8.86
CA PHE A 7 1.38 -14.59 -8.62
C PHE A 7 0.98 -14.71 -7.15
N ILE A 8 1.18 -15.89 -6.54
CA ILE A 8 0.89 -16.12 -5.12
C ILE A 8 1.74 -15.17 -4.25
N LEU A 9 3.02 -14.99 -4.59
CA LEU A 9 3.90 -14.05 -3.89
C LEU A 9 3.42 -12.61 -4.03
N SER A 10 3.01 -12.17 -5.23
CA SER A 10 2.44 -10.84 -5.46
C SER A 10 1.18 -10.59 -4.61
N PHE A 11 0.26 -11.56 -4.59
CA PHE A 11 -0.96 -11.44 -3.76
C PHE A 11 -0.66 -11.43 -2.28
N LYS A 12 0.24 -12.29 -1.82
CA LYS A 12 0.68 -12.36 -0.43
C LYS A 12 1.31 -11.03 0.00
N LEU A 13 2.21 -10.49 -0.82
CA LEU A 13 2.86 -9.20 -0.59
C LEU A 13 1.81 -8.09 -0.49
N ALA A 14 0.96 -7.94 -1.51
CA ALA A 14 -0.06 -6.91 -1.56
C ALA A 14 -1.04 -6.99 -0.39
N PHE A 15 -1.46 -8.19 0.01
CA PHE A 15 -2.34 -8.38 1.15
C PHE A 15 -1.69 -7.94 2.47
N ILE A 16 -0.46 -8.40 2.74
CA ILE A 16 0.27 -8.08 3.97
C ILE A 16 0.53 -6.57 4.04
N VAL A 17 1.04 -5.96 2.97
CA VAL A 17 1.32 -4.52 2.88
C VAL A 17 0.04 -3.71 3.11
N THR A 18 -1.07 -4.08 2.46
CA THR A 18 -2.35 -3.39 2.62
C THR A 18 -2.85 -3.43 4.05
N VAL A 19 -2.76 -4.58 4.73
CA VAL A 19 -3.18 -4.73 6.14
C VAL A 19 -2.30 -3.89 7.06
N ILE A 20 -0.98 -3.96 6.91
CA ILE A 20 -0.04 -3.16 7.71
C ILE A 20 -0.31 -1.68 7.51
N LEU A 21 -0.41 -1.24 6.26
CA LEU A 21 -0.63 0.17 5.94
C LEU A 21 -1.99 0.67 6.42
N LEU A 22 -3.05 -0.14 6.36
CA LEU A 22 -4.35 0.25 6.90
C LEU A 22 -4.28 0.57 8.39
N VAL A 23 -3.59 -0.27 9.17
CA VAL A 23 -3.42 -0.08 10.62
C VAL A 23 -2.58 1.16 10.92
N VAL A 24 -1.47 1.37 10.21
CA VAL A 24 -0.54 2.47 10.44
C VAL A 24 -1.09 3.80 9.91
N SER A 25 -1.76 3.78 8.76
CA SER A 25 -2.20 5.00 8.09
C SER A 25 -3.42 5.65 8.75
N ILE A 26 -4.30 4.90 9.41
CA ILE A 26 -5.46 5.49 10.09
C ILE A 26 -5.04 6.49 11.18
N PRO A 27 -4.20 6.14 12.17
CA PRO A 27 -3.76 7.10 13.18
C PRO A 27 -2.89 8.23 12.59
N TYR A 28 -2.06 7.93 11.59
CA TYR A 28 -1.22 8.93 10.95
C TYR A 28 -2.05 9.96 10.14
N ALA A 29 -2.98 9.50 9.33
CA ALA A 29 -3.88 10.38 8.56
C ALA A 29 -4.82 11.18 9.48
N TYR A 30 -5.29 10.59 10.59
CA TYR A 30 -6.05 11.31 11.61
C TYR A 30 -5.22 12.43 12.25
N PHE A 31 -3.95 12.18 12.56
CA PHE A 31 -3.03 13.20 13.06
C PHE A 31 -2.85 14.32 12.02
N LEU A 32 -2.56 13.99 10.75
CA LEU A 32 -2.38 14.99 9.69
C LEU A 32 -3.64 15.85 9.47
N SER A 33 -4.82 15.24 9.42
CA SER A 33 -6.09 15.95 9.19
C SER A 33 -6.42 16.95 10.30
N ASN A 34 -6.01 16.68 11.54
CA ASN A 34 -6.29 17.55 12.70
C ASN A 34 -5.18 18.54 13.02
N THR A 35 -3.99 18.37 12.44
CA THR A 35 -2.83 19.21 12.74
C THR A 35 -2.94 20.56 12.03
N LYS A 36 -2.85 21.65 12.81
CA LYS A 36 -2.76 23.04 12.32
C LYS A 36 -1.33 23.59 12.35
N SER A 37 -0.36 22.74 12.62
CA SER A 37 1.05 23.12 12.72
C SER A 37 1.64 23.49 11.36
N LYS A 38 2.59 24.42 11.34
CA LYS A 38 3.38 24.77 10.14
C LYS A 38 4.22 23.60 9.62
N ILE A 39 4.38 22.51 10.37
CA ILE A 39 5.06 21.30 9.96
C ILE A 39 4.19 20.39 9.08
N LYS A 40 2.84 20.63 9.03
CA LYS A 40 1.91 19.80 8.23
C LYS A 40 2.34 19.68 6.76
N PRO A 41 2.61 20.77 6.02
CA PRO A 41 3.01 20.68 4.61
C PRO A 41 4.29 19.86 4.40
N PHE A 42 5.23 19.94 5.35
CA PHE A 42 6.47 19.16 5.31
C PHE A 42 6.20 17.65 5.47
N LEU A 43 5.34 17.27 6.41
CA LEU A 43 4.95 15.88 6.61
C LEU A 43 4.17 15.32 5.41
N GLU A 44 3.26 16.13 4.85
CA GLU A 44 2.53 15.76 3.63
C GLU A 44 3.47 15.60 2.42
N ALA A 45 4.46 16.47 2.28
CA ALA A 45 5.47 16.35 1.22
C ALA A 45 6.29 15.06 1.37
N ILE A 46 6.78 14.73 2.58
CA ILE A 46 7.49 13.48 2.84
C ILE A 46 6.58 12.27 2.55
N THR A 47 5.32 12.32 2.98
CA THR A 47 4.36 11.24 2.73
C THR A 47 4.12 11.03 1.24
N ALA A 48 4.06 12.09 0.46
CA ALA A 48 3.83 12.05 -0.98
C ALA A 48 5.10 11.76 -1.81
N LEU A 49 6.29 11.88 -1.21
CA LEU A 49 7.56 11.75 -1.91
C LEU A 49 7.71 10.47 -2.74
N PRO A 50 7.27 9.29 -2.25
CA PRO A 50 7.35 8.05 -3.03
C PRO A 50 6.58 8.07 -4.36
N ILE A 51 5.53 8.89 -4.49
CA ILE A 51 4.77 9.02 -5.76
C ILE A 51 5.60 9.72 -6.84
N VAL A 52 6.43 10.67 -6.44
CA VAL A 52 7.18 11.54 -7.37
C VAL A 52 8.54 10.95 -7.72
N LEU A 53 9.13 10.20 -6.80
CA LEU A 53 10.43 9.57 -7.02
C LEU A 53 10.34 8.44 -8.05
N PRO A 54 11.27 8.35 -9.00
CA PRO A 54 11.41 7.15 -9.82
C PRO A 54 11.57 5.91 -8.94
N PRO A 55 10.86 4.79 -9.24
CA PRO A 55 10.94 3.57 -8.45
C PRO A 55 12.36 3.03 -8.27
N SER A 56 13.22 3.21 -9.28
CA SER A 56 14.65 2.83 -9.22
C SER A 56 15.44 3.66 -8.20
N VAL A 57 15.14 4.95 -8.08
CA VAL A 57 15.81 5.83 -7.10
C VAL A 57 15.40 5.45 -5.69
N LEU A 58 14.10 5.31 -5.45
CA LEU A 58 13.59 4.88 -4.14
C LEU A 58 14.11 3.49 -3.77
N GLY A 59 14.03 2.53 -4.70
CA GLY A 59 14.52 1.17 -4.50
C GLY A 59 16.01 1.12 -4.19
N PHE A 60 16.84 1.94 -4.86
CA PHE A 60 18.27 2.03 -4.58
C PHE A 60 18.55 2.53 -3.15
N TYR A 61 17.90 3.60 -2.73
CA TYR A 61 18.07 4.08 -1.35
C TYR A 61 17.56 3.08 -0.31
N LEU A 62 16.45 2.41 -0.58
CA LEU A 62 15.95 1.35 0.32
C LEU A 62 16.91 0.17 0.36
N LEU A 63 17.49 -0.24 -0.75
CA LEU A 63 18.51 -1.29 -0.80
C LEU A 63 19.69 -0.97 0.14
N ILE A 64 20.18 0.28 0.12
CA ILE A 64 21.27 0.73 1.02
C ILE A 64 20.81 0.72 2.47
N ILE A 65 19.66 1.34 2.77
CA ILE A 65 19.16 1.53 4.14
C ILE A 65 18.82 0.19 4.81
N LEU A 66 18.28 -0.77 4.05
CA LEU A 66 17.91 -2.11 4.54
C LEU A 66 19.08 -3.10 4.52
N SER A 67 20.23 -2.72 3.96
CA SER A 67 21.44 -3.56 3.97
C SER A 67 21.94 -3.79 5.40
N PRO A 68 22.46 -5.00 5.75
CA PRO A 68 23.07 -5.27 7.03
C PRO A 68 24.27 -4.37 7.39
N ASN A 69 24.86 -3.72 6.38
CA ASN A 69 25.97 -2.79 6.57
C ASN A 69 25.52 -1.36 6.94
N PHE A 70 24.21 -1.08 6.93
CA PHE A 70 23.64 0.21 7.30
C PHE A 70 22.88 0.11 8.61
N PHE A 71 22.72 1.23 9.32
CA PHE A 71 22.17 1.28 10.68
C PHE A 71 20.84 0.52 10.84
N ILE A 72 19.87 0.75 9.95
CA ILE A 72 18.54 0.12 10.05
C ILE A 72 18.62 -1.38 9.75
N GLY A 73 19.23 -1.77 8.64
CA GLY A 73 19.39 -3.18 8.28
C GLY A 73 20.21 -3.95 9.31
N LYS A 74 21.22 -3.31 9.90
CA LYS A 74 22.04 -3.89 10.97
C LYS A 74 21.22 -4.16 12.23
N ILE A 75 20.35 -3.23 12.65
CA ILE A 75 19.46 -3.44 13.81
C ILE A 75 18.59 -4.68 13.62
N PHE A 76 17.98 -4.83 12.43
CA PHE A 76 17.16 -6.00 12.15
C PHE A 76 17.96 -7.28 12.11
N TYR A 77 19.17 -7.24 11.59
CA TYR A 77 20.07 -8.39 11.56
C TYR A 77 20.53 -8.80 12.98
N ASP A 78 20.97 -7.83 13.79
CA ASP A 78 21.51 -8.09 15.12
C ASP A 78 20.43 -8.52 16.14
N LEU A 79 19.17 -8.01 16.00
CA LEU A 79 18.09 -8.32 16.96
C LEU A 79 17.26 -9.54 16.56
N PHE A 80 17.06 -9.79 15.27
CA PHE A 80 16.11 -10.79 14.76
C PHE A 80 16.76 -11.83 13.84
N ASP A 81 18.05 -11.71 13.53
CA ASP A 81 18.78 -12.52 12.52
C ASP A 81 18.11 -12.49 11.13
N ILE A 82 17.45 -11.35 10.80
CA ILE A 82 16.74 -11.16 9.55
C ILE A 82 17.53 -10.24 8.62
N LYS A 83 17.96 -10.78 7.46
CA LYS A 83 18.48 -9.97 6.36
C LYS A 83 17.31 -9.44 5.55
N LEU A 84 17.05 -8.12 5.63
CA LEU A 84 15.94 -7.50 4.90
C LEU A 84 16.17 -7.47 3.37
N VAL A 85 17.39 -7.20 2.92
CA VAL A 85 17.69 -7.24 1.47
C VAL A 85 17.63 -8.68 0.96
N PHE A 86 17.06 -8.86 -0.24
CA PHE A 86 16.87 -10.15 -0.90
C PHE A 86 16.03 -11.16 -0.07
N SER A 87 15.06 -10.61 0.69
CA SER A 87 14.09 -11.39 1.48
C SER A 87 12.66 -10.91 1.25
N PHE A 88 11.69 -11.76 1.57
CA PHE A 88 10.27 -11.38 1.47
C PHE A 88 9.91 -10.29 2.49
N GLU A 89 10.51 -10.32 3.67
CA GLU A 89 10.35 -9.32 4.72
C GLU A 89 10.84 -7.94 4.25
N GLY A 90 11.95 -7.91 3.53
CA GLY A 90 12.46 -6.70 2.91
C GLY A 90 11.53 -6.15 1.83
N LEU A 91 10.92 -7.03 1.02
CA LEU A 91 9.88 -6.62 0.08
C LEU A 91 8.70 -5.97 0.80
N VAL A 92 8.23 -6.56 1.91
CA VAL A 92 7.13 -5.99 2.71
C VAL A 92 7.48 -4.58 3.20
N VAL A 93 8.68 -4.39 3.77
CA VAL A 93 9.11 -3.06 4.26
C VAL A 93 9.21 -2.06 3.12
N ALA A 94 9.84 -2.43 2.01
CA ALA A 94 10.02 -1.56 0.85
C ALA A 94 8.68 -1.16 0.21
N SER A 95 7.79 -2.13 0.01
CA SER A 95 6.46 -1.90 -0.52
C SER A 95 5.57 -1.10 0.43
N CYS A 96 5.72 -1.25 1.75
CA CYS A 96 5.05 -0.39 2.72
C CYS A 96 5.46 1.08 2.55
N ILE A 97 6.74 1.36 2.35
CA ILE A 97 7.23 2.74 2.15
C ILE A 97 6.73 3.29 0.81
N TYR A 98 6.82 2.50 -0.25
CA TYR A 98 6.43 2.93 -1.59
C TYR A 98 4.93 3.11 -1.75
N SER A 99 4.13 2.21 -1.15
CA SER A 99 2.67 2.27 -1.21
C SER A 99 2.03 3.15 -0.13
N PHE A 100 2.81 3.70 0.81
CA PHE A 100 2.32 4.50 1.93
C PHE A 100 1.40 5.66 1.53
N PRO A 101 1.77 6.51 0.55
CA PRO A 101 0.92 7.63 0.15
C PRO A 101 -0.43 7.21 -0.42
N PHE A 102 -0.50 6.06 -1.09
CA PHE A 102 -1.75 5.55 -1.67
C PHE A 102 -2.77 5.11 -0.61
N MET A 103 -2.31 4.77 0.59
CA MET A 103 -3.17 4.50 1.72
C MET A 103 -3.50 5.79 2.50
N VAL A 104 -2.49 6.61 2.79
CA VAL A 104 -2.64 7.79 3.66
C VAL A 104 -3.52 8.87 3.04
N GLN A 105 -3.28 9.24 1.77
CA GLN A 105 -3.97 10.38 1.16
C GLN A 105 -5.50 10.19 1.08
N PRO A 106 -6.06 9.07 0.59
CA PRO A 106 -7.50 8.89 0.61
C PRO A 106 -8.08 8.85 2.03
N ILE A 107 -7.38 8.27 3.01
CA ILE A 107 -7.82 8.24 4.41
C ILE A 107 -7.82 9.65 5.01
N GLN A 108 -6.79 10.46 4.76
CA GLN A 108 -6.71 11.85 5.18
C GLN A 108 -7.87 12.67 4.59
N ASN A 109 -8.11 12.56 3.27
CA ASN A 109 -9.24 13.21 2.61
C ASN A 109 -10.59 12.76 3.22
N GLY A 110 -10.69 11.50 3.61
CA GLY A 110 -11.84 10.97 4.33
C GLY A 110 -12.07 11.68 5.66
N PHE A 111 -11.03 11.82 6.49
CA PHE A 111 -11.13 12.56 7.75
C PHE A 111 -11.49 14.03 7.54
N GLU A 112 -10.89 14.70 6.56
CA GLU A 112 -11.13 16.11 6.25
C GLU A 112 -12.55 16.35 5.67
N SER A 113 -13.18 15.32 5.10
CA SER A 113 -14.56 15.41 4.55
C SER A 113 -15.65 15.36 5.61
N ILE A 114 -15.35 14.91 6.85
CA ILE A 114 -16.36 14.80 7.91
C ILE A 114 -16.71 16.17 8.48
N PRO A 115 -18.00 16.60 8.42
CA PRO A 115 -18.43 17.84 9.05
C PRO A 115 -18.15 17.85 10.56
N LYS A 116 -17.60 18.97 11.04
CA LYS A 116 -17.30 19.14 12.48
C LYS A 116 -18.54 18.96 13.36
N SER A 117 -19.70 19.38 12.87
CA SER A 117 -20.99 19.23 13.56
C SER A 117 -21.33 17.78 13.93
N ILE A 118 -20.96 16.81 13.10
CA ILE A 118 -21.17 15.39 13.39
C ILE A 118 -20.27 14.94 14.55
N ILE A 119 -19.02 15.40 14.59
CA ILE A 119 -18.06 15.08 15.64
C ILE A 119 -18.51 15.73 16.96
N GLU A 120 -18.91 17.01 16.91
CA GLU A 120 -19.41 17.76 18.06
C GLU A 120 -20.69 17.15 18.63
N ALA A 121 -21.66 16.78 17.80
CA ALA A 121 -22.88 16.07 18.22
C ALA A 121 -22.57 14.74 18.91
N SER A 122 -21.55 14.03 18.47
CA SER A 122 -21.08 12.81 19.11
C SER A 122 -20.55 13.07 20.53
N TYR A 123 -19.78 14.16 20.71
CA TYR A 123 -19.24 14.54 22.02
C TYR A 123 -20.35 15.02 22.95
N VAL A 124 -21.30 15.82 22.48
CA VAL A 124 -22.47 16.27 23.26
C VAL A 124 -23.32 15.07 23.70
N SER A 125 -23.37 14.00 22.89
CA SER A 125 -24.02 12.73 23.25
C SER A 125 -23.20 11.89 24.27
N GLY A 126 -22.15 12.43 24.88
CA GLY A 126 -21.32 11.77 25.90
C GLY A 126 -20.33 10.73 25.37
N LYS A 127 -20.10 10.66 24.04
CA LYS A 127 -19.15 9.70 23.47
C LYS A 127 -17.70 10.21 23.57
N GLY A 128 -16.81 9.35 24.05
CA GLY A 128 -15.38 9.64 24.10
C GLY A 128 -14.73 9.59 22.70
N LYS A 129 -13.47 10.09 22.59
CA LYS A 129 -12.71 10.21 21.33
C LYS A 129 -12.62 8.91 20.54
N LEU A 130 -12.26 7.80 21.19
CA LEU A 130 -12.16 6.50 20.51
C LEU A 130 -13.52 5.99 20.04
N THR A 131 -14.57 6.14 20.85
CA THR A 131 -15.94 5.77 20.48
C THR A 131 -16.41 6.58 19.27
N THR A 132 -16.14 7.88 19.25
CA THR A 132 -16.45 8.77 18.12
C THR A 132 -15.69 8.35 16.87
N LEU A 133 -14.39 8.04 16.99
CA LEU A 133 -13.57 7.57 15.87
C LEU A 133 -14.18 6.29 15.25
N PHE A 134 -14.37 5.24 16.05
CA PHE A 134 -14.78 3.93 15.52
C PHE A 134 -16.26 3.84 15.17
N LYS A 135 -17.17 4.52 15.91
CA LYS A 135 -18.62 4.41 15.71
C LYS A 135 -19.23 5.53 14.88
N VAL A 136 -18.51 6.64 14.67
CA VAL A 136 -19.03 7.79 13.92
C VAL A 136 -18.14 8.11 12.73
N ILE A 137 -16.85 8.41 12.93
CA ILE A 137 -15.98 8.91 11.86
C ILE A 137 -15.70 7.83 10.82
N LEU A 138 -15.10 6.70 11.22
CA LEU A 138 -14.73 5.63 10.28
C LEU A 138 -15.91 5.07 9.47
N PRO A 139 -17.11 4.84 10.06
CA PRO A 139 -18.27 4.42 9.27
C PRO A 139 -18.74 5.45 8.25
N ASN A 140 -18.64 6.75 8.56
CA ASN A 140 -19.04 7.82 7.63
C ASN A 140 -18.04 7.98 6.47
N MET A 141 -16.76 7.61 6.66
CA MET A 141 -15.74 7.68 5.62
C MET A 141 -15.41 6.33 4.98
N LYS A 142 -16.29 5.32 5.10
CA LYS A 142 -16.06 3.96 4.57
C LYS A 142 -15.69 3.90 3.09
N SER A 143 -16.22 4.81 2.26
CA SER A 143 -15.87 4.87 0.83
C SER A 143 -14.41 5.26 0.62
N PHE A 144 -13.87 6.18 1.43
CA PHE A 144 -12.46 6.57 1.39
C PHE A 144 -11.55 5.43 1.87
N LEU A 145 -11.96 4.72 2.93
CA LEU A 145 -11.23 3.55 3.40
C LEU A 145 -11.17 2.44 2.34
N LEU A 146 -12.29 2.13 1.70
CA LEU A 146 -12.34 1.15 0.61
C LEU A 146 -11.46 1.60 -0.56
N THR A 147 -11.52 2.87 -0.95
CA THR A 147 -10.66 3.42 -2.01
C THR A 147 -9.18 3.28 -1.65
N ALA A 148 -8.78 3.62 -0.42
CA ALA A 148 -7.41 3.49 0.07
C ALA A 148 -6.92 2.05 0.00
N ILE A 149 -7.69 1.11 0.55
CA ILE A 149 -7.38 -0.33 0.55
C ILE A 149 -7.12 -0.83 -0.87
N VAL A 150 -8.01 -0.46 -1.78
CA VAL A 150 -7.96 -0.98 -3.15
C VAL A 150 -6.84 -0.40 -3.96
N ILE A 151 -6.65 0.93 -3.91
CA ILE A 151 -5.57 1.57 -4.64
C ILE A 151 -4.23 1.04 -4.13
N THR A 152 -4.06 0.93 -2.81
CA THR A 152 -2.83 0.37 -2.22
C THR A 152 -2.60 -1.07 -2.65
N PHE A 153 -3.62 -1.92 -2.59
CA PHE A 153 -3.51 -3.32 -2.99
C PHE A 153 -3.17 -3.46 -4.49
N ALA A 154 -3.89 -2.71 -5.35
CA ALA A 154 -3.64 -2.73 -6.80
C ALA A 154 -2.24 -2.19 -7.16
N HIS A 155 -1.80 -1.11 -6.48
CA HIS A 155 -0.46 -0.56 -6.64
C HIS A 155 0.61 -1.59 -6.28
N THR A 156 0.48 -2.24 -5.12
CA THR A 156 1.47 -3.22 -4.65
C THR A 156 1.52 -4.47 -5.54
N ILE A 157 0.40 -4.93 -6.10
CA ILE A 157 0.40 -6.05 -7.06
C ILE A 157 1.21 -5.71 -8.32
N GLY A 158 1.08 -4.47 -8.81
CA GLY A 158 1.76 -4.01 -10.03
C GLY A 158 3.17 -3.48 -9.80
N GLU A 159 3.65 -3.47 -8.56
CA GLU A 159 4.95 -2.92 -8.20
C GLU A 159 6.09 -3.73 -8.84
N PHE A 160 7.06 -3.02 -9.45
CA PHE A 160 8.19 -3.64 -10.15
C PHE A 160 9.53 -3.09 -9.67
N GLY A 161 9.81 -1.80 -9.92
CA GLY A 161 11.16 -1.25 -9.78
C GLY A 161 11.73 -1.33 -8.36
N VAL A 162 10.92 -1.00 -7.33
CA VAL A 162 11.35 -1.07 -5.92
C VAL A 162 11.54 -2.53 -5.49
N VAL A 163 10.62 -3.41 -5.88
CA VAL A 163 10.68 -4.85 -5.56
C VAL A 163 11.90 -5.49 -6.18
N LEU A 164 12.20 -5.19 -7.46
CA LEU A 164 13.39 -5.71 -8.13
C LEU A 164 14.68 -5.25 -7.44
N MET A 165 14.76 -3.97 -7.08
CA MET A 165 15.95 -3.40 -6.44
C MET A 165 16.23 -3.99 -5.06
N VAL A 166 15.20 -4.15 -4.22
CA VAL A 166 15.35 -4.62 -2.83
C VAL A 166 15.34 -6.14 -2.73
N GLY A 167 14.52 -6.80 -3.54
CA GLY A 167 14.31 -8.25 -3.49
C GLY A 167 15.14 -9.04 -4.48
N GLY A 168 15.59 -8.41 -5.57
CA GLY A 168 16.14 -9.13 -6.71
C GLY A 168 15.06 -10.03 -7.34
N SER A 169 15.51 -11.08 -8.01
CA SER A 169 14.63 -12.07 -8.63
C SER A 169 15.01 -13.49 -8.13
N ILE A 170 14.61 -13.80 -6.88
CA ILE A 170 14.89 -15.12 -6.31
C ILE A 170 13.63 -15.98 -6.43
N PRO A 171 13.66 -17.05 -7.27
CA PRO A 171 12.52 -17.92 -7.50
C PRO A 171 11.94 -18.47 -6.19
N GLY A 172 10.61 -18.40 -6.04
CA GLY A 172 9.90 -18.88 -4.86
C GLY A 172 10.07 -18.03 -3.59
N LYS A 173 10.87 -16.96 -3.62
CA LYS A 173 11.15 -16.12 -2.44
C LYS A 173 10.81 -14.64 -2.66
N THR A 174 11.34 -14.01 -3.70
CA THR A 174 11.15 -12.58 -3.99
C THR A 174 10.71 -12.29 -5.42
N GLU A 175 10.72 -13.30 -6.28
CA GLU A 175 10.27 -13.21 -7.67
C GLU A 175 8.74 -13.06 -7.72
N VAL A 176 8.25 -11.81 -7.65
CA VAL A 176 6.83 -11.50 -7.84
C VAL A 176 6.48 -11.49 -9.33
N ALA A 177 5.19 -11.49 -9.67
CA ALA A 177 4.73 -11.63 -11.06
C ALA A 177 5.28 -10.56 -12.01
N SER A 178 5.40 -9.30 -11.56
CA SER A 178 5.97 -8.21 -12.36
C SER A 178 7.47 -8.43 -12.66
N VAL A 179 8.21 -8.99 -11.72
CA VAL A 179 9.63 -9.34 -11.88
C VAL A 179 9.78 -10.54 -12.79
N ALA A 180 8.96 -11.60 -12.62
CA ALA A 180 8.97 -12.76 -13.50
C ALA A 180 8.66 -12.40 -14.96
N ILE A 181 7.73 -11.47 -15.21
CA ILE A 181 7.44 -10.97 -16.56
C ILE A 181 8.70 -10.32 -17.15
N TYR A 182 9.38 -9.47 -16.37
CA TYR A 182 10.60 -8.80 -16.79
C TYR A 182 11.70 -9.81 -17.13
N ASP A 183 11.93 -10.81 -16.28
CA ASP A 183 12.94 -11.84 -16.47
C ASP A 183 12.67 -12.66 -17.75
N TYR A 184 11.41 -13.01 -18.04
CA TYR A 184 11.08 -13.68 -19.30
C TYR A 184 11.33 -12.81 -20.54
N VAL A 185 11.14 -11.50 -20.44
CA VAL A 185 11.49 -10.56 -21.51
C VAL A 185 13.01 -10.50 -21.71
N GLU A 186 13.80 -10.41 -20.63
CA GLU A 186 15.26 -10.43 -20.67
C GLU A 186 15.80 -11.75 -21.27
N MET A 187 15.15 -12.87 -20.96
CA MET A 187 15.49 -14.19 -21.51
C MET A 187 14.99 -14.38 -22.96
N LEU A 188 14.34 -13.37 -23.56
CA LEU A 188 13.70 -13.42 -24.89
C LEU A 188 12.59 -14.50 -25.01
N ASP A 189 12.08 -15.02 -23.88
CA ASP A 189 10.93 -15.95 -23.84
C ASP A 189 9.61 -15.16 -23.86
N TYR A 190 9.36 -14.49 -24.98
CA TYR A 190 8.15 -13.68 -25.17
C TYR A 190 6.85 -14.48 -25.03
N LYS A 191 6.89 -15.79 -25.24
CA LYS A 191 5.70 -16.65 -25.08
C LYS A 191 5.28 -16.71 -23.60
N LYS A 192 6.21 -16.94 -22.69
CA LYS A 192 5.94 -16.91 -21.26
C LYS A 192 5.62 -15.51 -20.78
N ALA A 193 6.40 -14.50 -21.16
CA ALA A 193 6.13 -13.11 -20.84
C ALA A 193 4.70 -12.71 -21.20
N HIS A 194 4.22 -13.07 -22.40
CA HIS A 194 2.84 -12.80 -22.83
C HIS A 194 1.79 -13.48 -21.95
N ILE A 195 2.00 -14.77 -21.62
CA ILE A 195 1.05 -15.51 -20.77
C ILE A 195 0.95 -14.87 -19.36
N TYR A 196 2.10 -14.57 -18.74
CA TYR A 196 2.13 -13.96 -17.41
C TYR A 196 1.52 -12.55 -17.43
N SER A 197 1.81 -11.75 -18.45
CA SER A 197 1.22 -10.43 -18.64
C SER A 197 -0.30 -10.49 -18.85
N ALA A 198 -0.80 -11.45 -19.64
CA ALA A 198 -2.23 -11.64 -19.85
C ALA A 198 -2.95 -12.03 -18.54
N ILE A 199 -2.36 -12.92 -17.74
CA ILE A 199 -2.89 -13.30 -16.44
C ILE A 199 -2.93 -12.07 -15.51
N MET A 200 -1.84 -11.28 -15.44
CA MET A 200 -1.79 -10.06 -14.63
C MET A 200 -2.84 -9.03 -15.06
N LEU A 201 -3.03 -8.84 -16.37
CA LEU A 201 -4.04 -7.94 -16.90
C LEU A 201 -5.45 -8.36 -16.48
N ILE A 202 -5.78 -9.64 -16.63
CA ILE A 202 -7.09 -10.18 -16.23
C ILE A 202 -7.31 -10.02 -14.74
N ILE A 203 -6.31 -10.34 -13.90
CA ILE A 203 -6.38 -10.20 -12.44
C ILE A 203 -6.59 -8.74 -12.06
N SER A 204 -5.78 -7.83 -12.60
CA SER A 204 -5.88 -6.39 -12.32
C SER A 204 -7.25 -5.83 -12.72
N PHE A 205 -7.76 -6.25 -13.89
CA PHE A 205 -9.10 -5.85 -14.34
C PHE A 205 -10.19 -6.34 -13.37
N ILE A 206 -10.14 -7.62 -12.97
CA ILE A 206 -11.13 -8.20 -12.04
C ILE A 206 -11.10 -7.47 -10.69
N VAL A 207 -9.92 -7.21 -10.14
CA VAL A 207 -9.76 -6.48 -8.87
C VAL A 207 -10.39 -5.10 -8.98
N LEU A 208 -10.02 -4.32 -9.99
CA LEU A 208 -10.58 -2.97 -10.21
C LEU A 208 -12.09 -3.01 -10.45
N PHE A 209 -12.58 -3.94 -11.28
CA PHE A 209 -14.00 -4.09 -11.58
C PHE A 209 -14.82 -4.36 -10.30
N ILE A 210 -14.39 -5.31 -9.46
CA ILE A 210 -15.06 -5.63 -8.19
C ILE A 210 -15.17 -4.37 -7.32
N VAL A 211 -14.10 -3.60 -7.24
CA VAL A 211 -14.06 -2.39 -6.41
C VAL A 211 -14.98 -1.30 -6.93
N TYR A 212 -14.89 -0.97 -8.21
CA TYR A 212 -15.78 0.01 -8.81
C TYR A 212 -17.25 -0.42 -8.69
N TYR A 213 -17.54 -1.71 -8.83
CA TYR A 213 -18.87 -2.25 -8.66
C TYR A 213 -19.40 -2.07 -7.22
N ILE A 214 -18.57 -2.39 -6.21
CA ILE A 214 -18.93 -2.20 -4.80
C ILE A 214 -19.14 -0.71 -4.48
N ASN A 215 -18.24 0.16 -4.94
CA ASN A 215 -18.36 1.61 -4.73
C ASN A 215 -19.61 2.18 -5.40
N HIS A 216 -19.96 1.75 -6.61
CA HIS A 216 -21.16 2.18 -7.30
C HIS A 216 -22.43 1.80 -6.54
N LYS A 217 -22.49 0.55 -6.04
CA LYS A 217 -23.63 0.06 -5.23
C LYS A 217 -23.80 0.85 -3.93
N ASN A 218 -22.69 1.24 -3.29
CA ASN A 218 -22.74 2.03 -2.06
C ASN A 218 -23.19 3.47 -2.30
N LYS A 219 -22.78 4.11 -3.40
CA LYS A 219 -23.27 5.46 -3.76
C LYS A 219 -24.77 5.49 -4.02
N ARG A 220 -25.33 4.48 -4.69
CA ARG A 220 -26.79 4.39 -4.93
C ARG A 220 -27.60 4.28 -3.63
N ARG A 221 -27.06 3.62 -2.59
CA ARG A 221 -27.75 3.51 -1.28
C ARG A 221 -27.79 4.83 -0.50
N LEU A 222 -26.86 5.74 -0.74
CA LEU A 222 -26.79 7.04 -0.06
C LEU A 222 -27.67 8.09 -0.74
N ASN A 223 -28.01 7.93 -2.02
CA ASN A 223 -28.87 8.86 -2.78
C ASN A 223 -30.37 8.52 -2.69
N VAL A 224 -30.78 7.57 -1.87
CA VAL A 224 -32.18 7.15 -1.70
C VAL A 224 -32.81 7.72 -0.42
N TYR A 225 -32.13 8.68 0.27
CA TYR A 225 -32.68 9.41 1.41
C TYR A 225 -32.55 10.89 1.22
#